data_0b60f74d493c8a51b0c1870a4086694c
#
_entry.id   0b60f74d493c8a51b0c1870a4086694c
#
_cell.length_a   1.000
_cell.length_b   1.000
_cell.length_c   1.000
_cell.angle_alpha   90.00
_cell.angle_beta   90.00
_cell.angle_gamma   90.00
#
_symmetry.space_group_name_H-M   'P 1'
#
loop_
_entity.id
_entity.type
_entity.pdbx_description
1 polymer ?
#
loop_
_entity_poly.entity_id
_entity_poly.type
_entity_poly.pdbx_seq_one_letter_code
_entity_poly.pdbx_strand_id
1 'polypeptide(L)'
;MPESLRNASKQDHESLSERFGGRLRVIAKQSVTYWFNQDRLDKLLAQYIGALEGCELLYAIDASGRQVSSNVYPTSIDTGANGQDLSQRPYSVSLSVLSNIARQSAFACDAYISHATSRPCITLMYGVTSESSLMGFVAADFYPQLS
;
A
#
# COMPACT_ATOMS: atom_id res chain seq x y z
N MET A 1 -14.15 16.29 -5.36
CA MET A 1 -13.46 15.59 -6.41
C MET A 1 -14.28 15.61 -7.69
N PRO A 2 -13.68 15.91 -8.85
CA PRO A 2 -14.40 15.91 -10.12
C PRO A 2 -15.02 14.54 -10.40
N GLU A 3 -16.17 14.53 -11.04
CA GLU A 3 -16.88 13.30 -11.36
C GLU A 3 -16.03 12.39 -12.26
N SER A 4 -15.32 12.97 -13.23
CA SER A 4 -14.44 12.20 -14.12
C SER A 4 -13.35 11.46 -13.34
N LEU A 5 -12.78 12.08 -12.32
CA LEU A 5 -11.77 11.45 -11.48
C LEU A 5 -12.38 10.31 -10.66
N ARG A 6 -13.61 10.50 -10.17
CA ARG A 6 -14.31 9.47 -9.41
C ARG A 6 -14.60 8.23 -10.25
N ASN A 7 -15.05 8.40 -11.47
CA ASN A 7 -15.35 7.30 -12.37
C ASN A 7 -14.09 6.56 -12.78
N ALA A 8 -13.01 7.28 -13.10
CA ALA A 8 -11.72 6.68 -13.40
C ALA A 8 -11.19 5.89 -12.19
N SER A 9 -11.32 6.46 -10.99
CA SER A 9 -10.86 5.81 -9.76
C SER A 9 -11.54 4.47 -9.51
N LYS A 10 -12.86 4.39 -9.72
CA LYS A 10 -13.59 3.14 -9.52
C LYS A 10 -13.12 2.05 -10.47
N GLN A 11 -12.95 2.36 -11.74
CA GLN A 11 -12.43 1.43 -12.74
C GLN A 11 -11.01 0.99 -12.41
N ASP A 12 -10.18 1.95 -12.00
CA ASP A 12 -8.78 1.67 -11.66
C ASP A 12 -8.68 0.79 -10.42
N HIS A 13 -9.54 0.98 -9.41
CA HIS A 13 -9.58 0.11 -8.22
C HIS A 13 -9.78 -1.34 -8.60
N GLU A 14 -10.80 -1.62 -9.43
CA GLU A 14 -11.11 -2.99 -9.85
C GLU A 14 -9.96 -3.60 -10.65
N SER A 15 -9.42 -2.83 -11.60
CA SER A 15 -8.31 -3.27 -12.44
C SER A 15 -7.05 -3.57 -11.63
N LEU A 16 -6.69 -2.68 -10.70
CA LEU A 16 -5.51 -2.87 -9.86
C LEU A 16 -5.65 -4.08 -8.96
N SER A 17 -6.81 -4.26 -8.33
CA SER A 17 -7.06 -5.41 -7.46
C SER A 17 -6.96 -6.72 -8.22
N GLU A 18 -7.50 -6.80 -9.43
CA GLU A 18 -7.43 -8.00 -10.27
C GLU A 18 -6.01 -8.29 -10.73
N ARG A 19 -5.27 -7.26 -11.13
CA ARG A 19 -3.93 -7.44 -11.71
C ARG A 19 -2.89 -7.73 -10.65
N PHE A 20 -2.96 -7.08 -9.50
CA PHE A 20 -1.86 -7.06 -8.53
C PHE A 20 -2.20 -7.62 -7.16
N GLY A 21 -3.48 -7.92 -6.90
CA GLY A 21 -3.89 -8.44 -5.59
C GLY A 21 -3.14 -9.69 -5.18
N GLY A 22 -2.97 -10.64 -6.12
CA GLY A 22 -2.25 -11.88 -5.85
C GLY A 22 -0.77 -11.67 -5.56
N ARG A 23 -0.14 -10.73 -6.27
CA ARG A 23 1.27 -10.40 -6.05
C ARG A 23 1.46 -9.69 -4.72
N LEU A 24 0.55 -8.79 -4.39
CA LEU A 24 0.61 -8.08 -3.11
C LEU A 24 0.40 -9.04 -1.94
N ARG A 25 -0.42 -10.06 -2.13
CA ARG A 25 -0.60 -11.14 -1.15
C ARG A 25 0.71 -11.85 -0.86
N VAL A 26 1.49 -12.17 -1.89
CA VAL A 26 2.79 -12.82 -1.72
C VAL A 26 3.74 -11.91 -0.92
N ILE A 27 3.78 -10.63 -1.26
CA ILE A 27 4.59 -9.66 -0.54
C ILE A 27 4.17 -9.59 0.93
N ALA A 28 2.86 -9.53 1.19
CA ALA A 28 2.35 -9.47 2.56
C ALA A 28 2.76 -10.70 3.36
N LYS A 29 2.64 -11.88 2.78
CA LYS A 29 3.01 -13.12 3.46
C LYS A 29 4.50 -13.18 3.80
N GLN A 30 5.35 -12.74 2.89
CA GLN A 30 6.80 -12.73 3.13
C GLN A 30 7.19 -11.64 4.12
N SER A 31 6.45 -10.54 4.17
CA SER A 31 6.71 -9.43 5.08
C SER A 31 6.64 -9.83 6.56
N VAL A 32 5.84 -10.84 6.88
CA VAL A 32 5.72 -11.32 8.27
C VAL A 32 7.08 -11.67 8.85
N THR A 33 7.91 -12.37 8.08
CA THR A 33 9.23 -12.81 8.52
C THR A 33 10.14 -11.64 8.89
N TYR A 34 10.01 -10.51 8.18
CA TYR A 34 10.90 -9.36 8.32
C TYR A 34 10.24 -8.15 8.97
N TRP A 35 9.04 -8.33 9.54
CA TRP A 35 8.21 -7.21 10.00
C TRP A 35 8.93 -6.29 10.98
N PHE A 36 9.76 -6.85 11.85
CA PHE A 36 10.49 -6.10 12.87
C PHE A 36 11.94 -5.80 12.48
N ASN A 37 12.32 -6.02 11.21
CA ASN A 37 13.65 -5.72 10.72
C ASN A 37 13.54 -4.82 9.49
N GLN A 38 13.68 -3.51 9.71
CA GLN A 38 13.48 -2.51 8.66
C GLN A 38 14.35 -2.76 7.43
N ASP A 39 15.64 -3.05 7.64
CA ASP A 39 16.55 -3.23 6.50
C ASP A 39 16.14 -4.39 5.60
N ARG A 40 15.74 -5.49 6.20
CA ARG A 40 15.32 -6.66 5.44
C ARG A 40 13.94 -6.46 4.82
N LEU A 41 13.04 -5.79 5.53
CA LEU A 41 11.74 -5.45 4.98
C LEU A 41 11.87 -4.52 3.78
N ASP A 42 12.72 -3.50 3.88
CA ASP A 42 13.00 -2.59 2.76
C ASP A 42 13.53 -3.35 1.55
N LYS A 43 14.46 -4.28 1.75
CA LYS A 43 15.03 -5.09 0.67
C LYS A 43 13.98 -5.97 0.02
N LEU A 44 13.09 -6.56 0.82
CA LEU A 44 12.00 -7.36 0.29
C LEU A 44 11.10 -6.52 -0.60
N LEU A 45 10.70 -5.35 -0.14
CA LEU A 45 9.84 -4.46 -0.91
C LEU A 45 10.53 -3.99 -2.19
N ALA A 46 11.81 -3.65 -2.10
CA ALA A 46 12.59 -3.23 -3.26
C ALA A 46 12.71 -4.35 -4.29
N GLN A 47 12.79 -5.60 -3.84
CA GLN A 47 12.85 -6.75 -4.73
C GLN A 47 11.55 -6.93 -5.52
N TYR A 48 10.40 -6.62 -4.91
CA TYR A 48 9.10 -6.92 -5.50
C TYR A 48 8.43 -5.74 -6.20
N ILE A 49 8.88 -4.50 -5.99
CA ILE A 49 8.19 -3.35 -6.58
C ILE A 49 8.17 -3.42 -8.11
N GLY A 50 9.21 -3.97 -8.72
CA GLY A 50 9.27 -4.14 -10.17
C GLY A 50 8.24 -5.11 -10.73
N ALA A 51 7.72 -6.02 -9.89
CA ALA A 51 6.67 -6.95 -10.30
C ALA A 51 5.28 -6.31 -10.26
N LEU A 52 5.16 -5.10 -9.70
CA LEU A 52 3.92 -4.34 -9.63
C LEU A 52 4.01 -3.24 -10.69
N GLU A 53 3.74 -3.58 -11.93
CA GLU A 53 3.87 -2.64 -13.05
C GLU A 53 3.00 -1.40 -12.83
N GLY A 54 3.62 -0.23 -12.88
CA GLY A 54 2.94 1.04 -12.61
C GLY A 54 2.93 1.47 -11.16
N CYS A 55 3.40 0.62 -10.24
CA CYS A 55 3.56 0.99 -8.84
C CYS A 55 4.75 1.94 -8.70
N GLU A 56 4.53 3.10 -8.12
CA GLU A 56 5.58 4.10 -7.96
C GLU A 56 6.05 4.24 -6.51
N LEU A 57 5.35 3.61 -5.56
CA LEU A 57 5.74 3.64 -4.15
C LEU A 57 5.18 2.39 -3.47
N LEU A 58 6.04 1.68 -2.76
CA LEU A 58 5.66 0.49 -1.98
C LEU A 58 6.17 0.68 -0.55
N TYR A 59 5.32 0.42 0.42
CA TYR A 59 5.67 0.61 1.83
C TYR A 59 4.80 -0.26 2.72
N ALA A 60 5.18 -0.36 4.00
CA ALA A 60 4.44 -1.14 4.99
C ALA A 60 4.06 -0.25 6.17
N ILE A 61 2.85 -0.43 6.67
CA ILE A 61 2.35 0.29 7.85
C ILE A 61 1.80 -0.71 8.86
N ASP A 62 1.90 -0.39 10.15
CA ASP A 62 1.29 -1.23 11.17
C ASP A 62 -0.21 -0.94 11.29
N ALA A 63 -0.89 -1.71 12.15
CA ALA A 63 -2.34 -1.61 12.28
C ALA A 63 -2.79 -0.27 12.86
N SER A 64 -1.89 0.51 13.46
CA SER A 64 -2.22 1.85 13.97
C SER A 64 -2.01 2.94 12.94
N GLY A 65 -1.44 2.62 11.77
CA GLY A 65 -1.16 3.59 10.72
C GLY A 65 0.25 4.15 10.74
N ARG A 66 1.14 3.59 11.57
CA ARG A 66 2.54 4.04 11.61
C ARG A 66 3.37 3.25 10.61
N GLN A 67 4.17 3.94 9.83
CA GLN A 67 5.00 3.31 8.81
C GLN A 67 6.15 2.53 9.45
N VAL A 68 6.30 1.27 9.07
CA VAL A 68 7.34 0.37 9.61
C VAL A 68 8.44 0.06 8.59
N SER A 69 8.28 0.50 7.35
CA SER A 69 9.31 0.39 6.32
C SER A 69 9.70 1.79 5.83
N SER A 70 10.77 1.82 5.04
CA SER A 70 11.08 3.01 4.24
C SER A 70 10.06 3.18 3.11
N ASN A 71 10.06 4.34 2.47
CA ASN A 71 9.39 4.50 1.18
C ASN A 71 10.25 3.88 0.10
N VAL A 72 9.73 2.84 -0.55
CA VAL A 72 10.45 2.12 -1.60
C VAL A 72 9.93 2.56 -2.95
N TYR A 73 10.77 3.22 -3.73
CA TYR A 73 10.50 3.64 -5.10
C TYR A 73 11.14 2.65 -6.07
N PRO A 74 10.77 2.65 -7.35
CA PRO A 74 11.35 1.70 -8.32
C PRO A 74 12.87 1.73 -8.40
N THR A 75 13.49 2.88 -8.14
CA THR A 75 14.95 3.04 -8.29
C THR A 75 15.64 3.59 -7.04
N SER A 76 14.92 3.76 -5.93
CA SER A 76 15.50 4.34 -4.72
C SER A 76 14.70 3.95 -3.49
N ILE A 77 15.31 4.15 -2.31
CA ILE A 77 14.68 3.91 -1.02
C ILE A 77 14.87 5.17 -0.17
N ASP A 78 13.77 5.71 0.37
CA ASP A 78 13.81 6.85 1.29
C ASP A 78 13.61 6.34 2.72
N THR A 79 14.72 6.20 3.44
CA THR A 79 14.70 5.68 4.81
C THR A 79 14.13 6.67 5.83
N GLY A 80 14.02 7.94 5.47
CA GLY A 80 13.49 8.96 6.38
C GLY A 80 12.00 8.84 6.67
N ALA A 81 11.28 8.03 5.87
CA ALA A 81 9.84 7.87 6.04
C ALA A 81 9.46 6.87 7.14
N ASN A 82 10.39 6.05 7.61
CA ASN A 82 10.10 5.06 8.65
C ASN A 82 9.67 5.74 9.94
N GLY A 83 8.62 5.22 10.57
CA GLY A 83 8.05 5.79 11.79
C GLY A 83 7.05 6.90 11.54
N GLN A 84 6.83 7.31 10.30
CA GLN A 84 5.88 8.35 9.97
C GLN A 84 4.45 7.93 10.35
N ASP A 85 3.70 8.86 10.95
CA ASP A 85 2.30 8.60 11.29
C ASP A 85 1.43 8.92 10.07
N LEU A 86 0.83 7.87 9.51
CA LEU A 86 -0.04 7.98 8.34
C LEU A 86 -1.52 7.87 8.72
N SER A 87 -1.84 7.95 10.02
CA SER A 87 -3.22 7.77 10.48
C SER A 87 -4.19 8.83 9.95
N GLN A 88 -3.68 9.96 9.47
CA GLN A 88 -4.50 11.03 8.89
C GLN A 88 -4.70 10.89 7.39
N ARG A 89 -4.12 9.87 6.75
CA ARG A 89 -4.31 9.62 5.33
C ARG A 89 -5.70 9.05 5.06
N PRO A 90 -6.28 9.27 3.86
CA PRO A 90 -7.64 8.79 3.57
C PRO A 90 -7.86 7.30 3.80
N TYR A 91 -6.87 6.46 3.49
CA TYR A 91 -7.03 5.03 3.69
C TYR A 91 -7.07 4.64 5.18
N SER A 92 -6.46 5.43 6.06
CA SER A 92 -6.40 5.10 7.48
C SER A 92 -7.76 5.20 8.16
N VAL A 93 -8.66 6.02 7.63
CA VAL A 93 -10.03 6.13 8.15
C VAL A 93 -10.74 4.79 8.08
N SER A 94 -10.40 3.99 7.07
CA SER A 94 -11.02 2.69 6.84
C SER A 94 -10.29 1.53 7.50
N LEU A 95 -9.09 1.75 8.04
CA LEU A 95 -8.28 0.64 8.54
C LEU A 95 -8.98 -0.17 9.64
N SER A 96 -9.60 0.52 10.60
CA SER A 96 -10.30 -0.18 11.69
C SER A 96 -11.53 -0.93 11.19
N VAL A 97 -12.24 -0.39 10.21
CA VAL A 97 -13.43 -1.01 9.63
C VAL A 97 -13.04 -2.18 8.73
N LEU A 98 -12.02 -1.97 7.90
CA LEU A 98 -11.63 -2.93 6.88
C LEU A 98 -10.65 -3.99 7.38
N SER A 99 -10.11 -3.84 8.60
CA SER A 99 -9.10 -4.77 9.11
C SER A 99 -9.57 -6.23 9.13
N ASN A 100 -10.84 -6.47 9.44
CA ASN A 100 -11.39 -7.82 9.44
C ASN A 100 -11.62 -8.34 8.02
N ILE A 101 -11.99 -7.46 7.10
CA ILE A 101 -12.24 -7.81 5.69
C ILE A 101 -10.92 -7.99 4.96
N ALA A 102 -9.94 -7.14 5.26
CA ALA A 102 -8.66 -7.10 4.55
C ALA A 102 -7.73 -8.27 4.87
N ARG A 103 -8.05 -9.08 5.88
CA ARG A 103 -7.19 -10.19 6.28
C ARG A 103 -6.96 -11.21 5.17
N GLN A 104 -7.86 -11.30 4.20
CA GLN A 104 -7.81 -12.34 3.19
C GLN A 104 -7.79 -11.84 1.77
N SER A 105 -7.90 -10.53 1.55
CA SER A 105 -7.95 -9.99 0.20
C SER A 105 -7.38 -8.58 0.13
N ALA A 106 -6.91 -8.23 -1.06
CA ALA A 106 -6.47 -6.87 -1.35
C ALA A 106 -7.69 -5.95 -1.47
N PHE A 107 -7.51 -4.71 -1.09
CA PHE A 107 -8.52 -3.68 -1.30
C PHE A 107 -7.83 -2.38 -1.71
N ALA A 108 -8.56 -1.55 -2.44
CA ALA A 108 -8.05 -0.27 -2.92
C ALA A 108 -8.78 0.88 -2.23
N CYS A 109 -8.03 1.90 -1.83
CA CYS A 109 -8.58 3.12 -1.27
C CYS A 109 -8.92 4.10 -2.38
N ASP A 110 -9.84 5.04 -2.10
CA ASP A 110 -10.22 6.07 -3.05
C ASP A 110 -9.01 6.92 -3.44
N ALA A 111 -9.05 7.45 -4.67
CA ALA A 111 -7.99 8.32 -5.15
C ALA A 111 -7.90 9.58 -4.29
N TYR A 112 -6.68 9.99 -3.99
CA TYR A 112 -6.39 11.19 -3.22
C TYR A 112 -5.11 11.82 -3.75
N ILE A 113 -4.80 13.03 -3.31
CA ILE A 113 -3.55 13.70 -3.70
C ILE A 113 -2.45 13.20 -2.77
N SER A 114 -1.44 12.53 -3.34
CA SER A 114 -0.32 12.00 -2.58
C SER A 114 0.54 13.13 -2.00
N HIS A 115 0.86 13.05 -0.71
CA HIS A 115 1.79 13.99 -0.09
C HIS A 115 3.20 13.84 -0.64
N ALA A 116 3.57 12.63 -1.06
CA ALA A 116 4.92 12.37 -1.56
C ALA A 116 5.15 12.95 -2.96
N THR A 117 4.12 12.97 -3.82
CA THR A 117 4.27 13.34 -5.23
C THR A 117 3.38 14.48 -5.67
N SER A 118 2.43 14.92 -4.83
CA SER A 118 1.41 15.92 -5.17
C SER A 118 0.54 15.55 -6.37
N ARG A 119 0.42 14.25 -6.65
CA ARG A 119 -0.41 13.73 -7.75
C ARG A 119 -1.55 12.88 -7.20
N PRO A 120 -2.66 12.73 -7.92
CA PRO A 120 -3.71 11.78 -7.53
C PRO A 120 -3.14 10.37 -7.43
N CYS A 121 -3.56 9.64 -6.40
CA CYS A 121 -2.98 8.35 -6.07
C CYS A 121 -4.09 7.38 -5.67
N ILE A 122 -3.97 6.13 -6.11
CA ILE A 122 -4.77 5.02 -5.63
C ILE A 122 -3.84 4.09 -4.88
N THR A 123 -4.16 3.79 -3.63
CA THR A 123 -3.37 2.88 -2.80
C THR A 123 -4.06 1.52 -2.76
N LEU A 124 -3.37 0.49 -3.24
CA LEU A 124 -3.81 -0.90 -3.11
C LEU A 124 -3.13 -1.47 -1.86
N MET A 125 -3.92 -2.08 -0.97
CA MET A 125 -3.41 -2.57 0.30
C MET A 125 -3.74 -4.05 0.48
N TYR A 126 -2.86 -4.76 1.19
CA TYR A 126 -3.11 -6.14 1.60
C TYR A 126 -2.69 -6.33 3.05
N GLY A 127 -3.56 -6.96 3.85
CA GLY A 127 -3.29 -7.20 5.26
C GLY A 127 -2.13 -8.15 5.49
N VAL A 128 -1.29 -7.81 6.46
CA VAL A 128 -0.21 -8.67 6.93
C VAL A 128 -0.66 -9.30 8.23
N THR A 129 -0.81 -10.62 8.24
CA THR A 129 -1.33 -11.34 9.41
C THR A 129 -0.33 -12.39 9.87
N SER A 130 -0.28 -12.59 11.18
CA SER A 130 0.51 -13.65 11.80
C SER A 130 -0.36 -14.31 12.86
N GLU A 131 -0.54 -15.63 12.77
CA GLU A 131 -1.34 -16.40 13.74
C GLU A 131 -2.73 -15.78 13.94
N SER A 132 -3.39 -15.40 12.85
CA SER A 132 -4.71 -14.78 12.84
C SER A 132 -4.78 -13.36 13.41
N SER A 133 -3.63 -12.77 13.78
CA SER A 133 -3.56 -11.37 14.22
C SER A 133 -3.12 -10.47 13.09
N LEU A 134 -3.82 -9.36 12.91
CA LEU A 134 -3.44 -8.36 11.92
C LEU A 134 -2.27 -7.55 12.46
N MET A 135 -1.13 -7.62 11.75
CA MET A 135 0.05 -6.84 12.10
C MET A 135 0.04 -5.47 11.44
N GLY A 136 -0.51 -5.40 10.24
CA GLY A 136 -0.57 -4.17 9.48
C GLY A 136 -0.88 -4.46 8.02
N PHE A 137 -0.32 -3.63 7.13
CA PHE A 137 -0.61 -3.72 5.70
C PHE A 137 0.64 -3.44 4.88
N VAL A 138 0.74 -4.08 3.71
CA VAL A 138 1.62 -3.58 2.66
C VAL A 138 0.77 -2.72 1.73
N ALA A 139 1.31 -1.59 1.30
CA ALA A 139 0.60 -0.58 0.53
C ALA A 139 1.37 -0.23 -0.72
N ALA A 140 0.70 -0.25 -1.86
CA ALA A 140 1.27 0.05 -3.17
C ALA A 140 0.52 1.23 -3.77
N ASP A 141 1.23 2.31 -4.07
CA ASP A 141 0.65 3.52 -4.64
C ASP A 141 0.79 3.52 -6.15
N PHE A 142 -0.33 3.72 -6.82
CA PHE A 142 -0.42 3.84 -8.27
C PHE A 142 -1.00 5.20 -8.61
N TYR A 143 -0.52 5.80 -9.68
CA TYR A 143 -0.96 7.13 -10.11
C TYR A 143 -1.74 6.99 -11.42
N PRO A 144 -3.08 7.03 -11.35
CA PRO A 144 -3.89 6.86 -12.55
C PRO A 144 -3.64 8.00 -13.54
N GLN A 145 -3.64 7.66 -14.81
CA GLN A 145 -3.55 8.66 -15.86
C GLN A 145 -4.95 9.24 -16.08
N LEU A 146 -5.05 10.54 -15.90
CA LEU A 146 -6.28 11.28 -16.14
C LEU A 146 -6.24 11.75 -17.58
N SER A 147 -6.95 11.07 -18.45
CA SER A 147 -7.08 11.47 -19.85
C SER A 147 -8.33 12.27 -20.08
#